data_11aa59050c33b3bfde1a2489642b40a0
#
_entry.id   11aa59050c33b3bfde1a2489642b40a0
#
_cell.length_a   1.000
_cell.length_b   1.000
_cell.length_c   1.000
_cell.angle_alpha   90.00
_cell.angle_beta   90.00
_cell.angle_gamma   90.00
#
_symmetry.space_group_name_H-M   'P 1'
#
loop_
_entity.id
_entity.type
_entity.pdbx_description
1 polymer ?
#
loop_
_entity_poly.entity_id
_entity_poly.type
_entity_poly.pdbx_seq_one_letter_code
_entity_poly.pdbx_strand_id
1 'polypeptide(L)'
;MLLLVTTLIFLAGCNIVQNNQTSLEQEIQQDNVEDETDEINKEAKDIEKIELILDTEGPYWNEVKPISITDNKMIHDIMSMIEESKPLIDESKISRMSGMARKNNKLITIGADGTKKEITFAYDTLYEVGYIEEDGRKVEPDYSFFRYIADLNEYTNPDTDIEQQVLQLFGKYNWTVDYRINTLKEKLPERLKHKSGEYPVKIYWAYNNELSKQIGLDFTDYLGKDVVVEIYRLRESLPEFMKPRRDERGIVLKYNDQIIGAYVDAGRHESFACSLDRKSLKDITGKEWDGWIEDYIDYEDELEIKLSKMEPDDIIREYFKALDKHDIKMVWVCMTRKNLSQHLSTNMDNQYLFNKDEDKIDYNINSAKLLEIKELKGFNNEPGVLEYQVKVDFDFKKLITADDGVWPRFVILKKESEKSGWRIDGVGTGP
;
A
#
# COMPACT_ATOMS: atom_id res chain seq x y z
N MET A 1 39.72 -18.64 27.17
CA MET A 1 39.36 -18.01 28.47
C MET A 1 37.86 -18.05 28.56
N LEU A 2 37.38 -19.00 29.40
CA LEU A 2 35.99 -19.33 29.62
C LEU A 2 35.33 -18.26 30.50
N LEU A 3 34.15 -17.77 30.18
CA LEU A 3 33.30 -17.11 31.16
C LEU A 3 31.85 -17.63 31.00
N LEU A 4 31.51 -18.41 32.01
CA LEU A 4 30.15 -18.82 32.37
C LEU A 4 29.31 -17.58 32.72
N VAL A 5 28.05 -17.53 32.28
CA VAL A 5 27.02 -16.72 32.90
C VAL A 5 25.82 -17.61 33.23
N THR A 6 25.54 -17.58 34.48
CA THR A 6 24.58 -18.37 35.25
C THR A 6 23.13 -17.94 35.00
N THR A 7 22.30 -18.93 34.82
CA THR A 7 20.83 -18.91 34.88
C THR A 7 20.33 -18.64 36.27
N LEU A 8 19.39 -17.73 36.45
CA LEU A 8 18.60 -17.62 37.70
C LEU A 8 17.11 -17.84 37.34
N ILE A 9 16.63 -18.98 37.81
CA ILE A 9 15.22 -19.38 37.87
C ILE A 9 14.62 -18.79 39.14
N PHE A 10 13.52 -18.05 39.02
CA PHE A 10 12.63 -17.76 40.16
C PHE A 10 11.31 -18.47 39.97
N LEU A 11 11.11 -19.49 40.81
CA LEU A 11 9.83 -20.11 41.14
C LEU A 11 9.28 -19.43 42.41
N ALA A 12 8.07 -18.92 42.33
CA ALA A 12 7.17 -18.77 43.48
C ALA A 12 5.78 -18.47 42.90
N GLY A 13 4.69 -19.08 43.16
CA GLY A 13 4.21 -19.78 44.32
C GLY A 13 2.70 -19.58 44.29
N CYS A 14 1.94 -20.66 44.14
CA CYS A 14 0.48 -20.67 44.24
C CYS A 14 0.03 -20.19 45.62
N ASN A 15 -1.00 -19.34 45.64
CA ASN A 15 -1.90 -19.29 46.81
C ASN A 15 -3.36 -19.27 46.30
N ILE A 16 -4.00 -20.38 46.58
CA ILE A 16 -5.45 -20.58 46.52
C ILE A 16 -6.04 -19.88 47.74
N VAL A 17 -6.98 -18.98 47.51
CA VAL A 17 -7.94 -18.58 48.55
C VAL A 17 -9.35 -18.83 48.00
N GLN A 18 -9.95 -19.92 48.51
CA GLN A 18 -11.41 -20.07 48.55
C GLN A 18 -11.95 -19.08 49.58
N ASN A 19 -12.98 -18.33 49.29
CA ASN A 19 -14.14 -18.27 50.15
C ASN A 19 -15.34 -17.44 49.63
N ASN A 20 -16.45 -18.09 49.72
CA ASN A 20 -17.78 -17.60 50.10
C ASN A 20 -18.63 -16.87 49.09
N GLN A 21 -19.53 -17.66 48.54
CA GLN A 21 -20.84 -17.24 48.09
C GLN A 21 -21.59 -16.51 49.23
N THR A 22 -22.02 -15.30 48.93
CA THR A 22 -23.21 -14.71 49.55
C THR A 22 -24.09 -14.16 48.42
N SER A 23 -25.22 -14.80 48.31
CA SER A 23 -26.36 -14.38 47.46
C SER A 23 -26.85 -13.01 47.90
N LEU A 24 -26.82 -12.07 46.98
CA LEU A 24 -27.66 -10.89 46.98
C LEU A 24 -28.36 -10.84 45.61
N GLU A 25 -29.59 -11.33 45.61
CA GLU A 25 -30.58 -11.04 44.59
C GLU A 25 -30.79 -9.50 44.65
N GLN A 26 -30.23 -8.79 43.69
CA GLN A 26 -30.69 -7.45 43.32
C GLN A 26 -31.53 -7.57 42.05
N GLU A 27 -32.82 -7.28 42.24
CA GLU A 27 -33.76 -6.97 41.19
C GLU A 27 -33.09 -5.93 40.22
N ILE A 28 -32.68 -6.37 39.05
CA ILE A 28 -32.40 -5.47 37.94
C ILE A 28 -33.76 -5.11 37.39
N GLN A 29 -34.22 -3.90 37.69
CA GLN A 29 -35.26 -3.24 36.94
C GLN A 29 -34.81 -3.24 35.46
N GLN A 30 -35.58 -3.94 34.65
CA GLN A 30 -35.63 -3.75 33.21
C GLN A 30 -36.27 -2.39 32.94
N ASP A 31 -35.48 -1.32 32.96
CA ASP A 31 -35.89 -0.03 32.42
C ASP A 31 -35.44 0.06 30.95
N ASN A 32 -36.40 0.03 30.07
CA ASN A 32 -36.53 0.69 28.78
C ASN A 32 -35.25 0.94 27.97
N VAL A 33 -34.67 -0.10 27.40
CA VAL A 33 -33.62 0.01 26.37
C VAL A 33 -34.25 -0.03 24.96
N GLU A 34 -35.53 -0.37 24.84
CA GLU A 34 -36.22 -0.46 23.54
C GLU A 34 -36.64 0.90 22.95
N ASP A 35 -36.72 1.99 23.75
CA ASP A 35 -37.19 3.29 23.26
C ASP A 35 -36.07 4.15 22.64
N GLU A 36 -34.79 3.99 23.06
CA GLU A 36 -33.68 4.76 22.48
C GLU A 36 -33.28 4.25 21.10
N THR A 37 -33.35 2.96 20.84
CA THR A 37 -33.00 2.37 19.54
C THR A 37 -34.01 2.71 18.44
N ASP A 38 -35.25 2.96 18.78
CA ASP A 38 -36.30 3.34 17.82
C ASP A 38 -36.27 4.83 17.44
N GLU A 39 -35.79 5.72 18.32
CA GLU A 39 -35.57 7.14 17.98
C GLU A 39 -34.38 7.33 17.07
N ILE A 40 -33.28 6.63 17.32
CA ILE A 40 -32.03 6.67 16.54
C ILE A 40 -32.24 6.18 15.10
N ASN A 41 -32.97 5.06 14.94
CA ASN A 41 -33.35 4.55 13.61
C ASN A 41 -34.30 5.50 12.85
N LYS A 42 -34.92 6.46 13.53
CA LYS A 42 -35.82 7.43 12.92
C LYS A 42 -35.06 8.64 12.34
N GLU A 43 -34.02 9.12 13.01
CA GLU A 43 -33.19 10.23 12.51
C GLU A 43 -32.41 9.85 11.22
N ALA A 44 -31.85 8.65 11.13
CA ALA A 44 -31.16 8.20 9.93
C ALA A 44 -32.10 8.00 8.72
N LYS A 45 -33.38 7.69 8.95
CA LYS A 45 -34.39 7.50 7.89
C LYS A 45 -34.81 8.80 7.19
N ASP A 46 -34.60 9.94 7.83
CA ASP A 46 -35.04 11.23 7.31
C ASP A 46 -33.93 12.00 6.58
N ILE A 47 -32.68 11.43 6.52
CA ILE A 47 -31.57 12.06 5.82
C ILE A 47 -31.63 11.68 4.34
N GLU A 48 -31.80 12.68 3.46
CA GLU A 48 -31.79 12.48 2.00
C GLU A 48 -30.40 12.63 1.38
N LYS A 49 -29.51 13.36 2.07
CA LYS A 49 -28.21 13.70 1.51
C LYS A 49 -27.17 13.97 2.58
N ILE A 50 -25.94 13.54 2.32
CA ILE A 50 -24.75 13.98 3.05
C ILE A 50 -23.85 14.79 2.10
N GLU A 51 -23.38 15.96 2.56
CA GLU A 51 -22.30 16.72 1.93
C GLU A 51 -21.04 16.58 2.77
N LEU A 52 -20.01 15.98 2.18
CA LEU A 52 -18.71 15.81 2.82
C LEU A 52 -17.72 16.84 2.27
N ILE A 53 -17.17 17.67 3.14
CA ILE A 53 -16.19 18.72 2.83
C ILE A 53 -14.90 18.38 3.57
N LEU A 54 -13.87 17.97 2.83
CA LEU A 54 -12.58 17.63 3.41
C LEU A 54 -11.64 18.82 3.42
N ASP A 55 -10.83 18.91 4.48
CA ASP A 55 -9.81 19.94 4.65
C ASP A 55 -8.77 19.90 3.52
N THR A 56 -8.55 21.04 2.89
CA THR A 56 -7.56 21.24 1.84
C THR A 56 -6.34 22.04 2.30
N GLU A 57 -6.34 22.51 3.55
CA GLU A 57 -5.25 23.29 4.15
C GLU A 57 -4.08 22.38 4.57
N GLY A 58 -3.27 21.96 3.62
CA GLY A 58 -2.07 21.18 3.91
C GLY A 58 -1.13 21.08 2.70
N PRO A 59 0.18 20.93 2.93
CA PRO A 59 1.18 20.99 1.86
C PRO A 59 1.08 19.79 0.88
N TYR A 60 0.27 18.78 1.19
CA TYR A 60 0.18 17.53 0.44
C TYR A 60 -1.21 17.22 -0.12
N TRP A 61 -2.19 18.12 0.08
CA TRP A 61 -3.56 17.87 -0.34
C TRP A 61 -3.88 18.64 -1.61
N ASN A 62 -4.33 17.91 -2.64
CA ASN A 62 -4.92 18.52 -3.84
C ASN A 62 -6.28 19.13 -3.47
N GLU A 63 -6.76 20.09 -4.28
CA GLU A 63 -8.14 20.57 -4.18
C GLU A 63 -9.12 19.40 -4.19
N VAL A 64 -9.83 19.23 -3.10
CA VAL A 64 -10.88 18.22 -2.97
C VAL A 64 -12.21 18.93 -3.18
N LYS A 65 -12.99 18.43 -4.14
CA LYS A 65 -14.37 18.93 -4.34
C LYS A 65 -15.26 18.33 -3.24
N PRO A 66 -16.26 19.08 -2.77
CA PRO A 66 -17.27 18.51 -1.88
C PRO A 66 -17.90 17.25 -2.49
N ILE A 67 -17.99 16.19 -1.70
CA ILE A 67 -18.57 14.92 -2.11
C ILE A 67 -20.04 14.94 -1.69
N SER A 68 -20.93 14.64 -2.63
CA SER A 68 -22.37 14.57 -2.40
C SER A 68 -22.82 13.12 -2.40
N ILE A 69 -23.33 12.65 -1.28
CA ILE A 69 -23.79 11.28 -1.06
C ILE A 69 -25.32 11.31 -0.97
N THR A 70 -25.99 10.60 -1.88
CA THR A 70 -27.45 10.46 -1.95
C THR A 70 -27.90 9.00 -1.92
N ASP A 71 -26.96 8.07 -1.90
CA ASP A 71 -27.24 6.65 -1.75
C ASP A 71 -27.63 6.35 -0.30
N ASN A 72 -28.84 5.84 -0.12
CA ASN A 72 -29.42 5.60 1.21
C ASN A 72 -28.61 4.61 2.05
N LYS A 73 -27.97 3.63 1.41
CA LYS A 73 -27.15 2.64 2.10
C LYS A 73 -25.87 3.29 2.62
N MET A 74 -25.17 4.06 1.77
CA MET A 74 -23.99 4.80 2.17
C MET A 74 -24.28 5.80 3.29
N ILE A 75 -25.42 6.51 3.23
CA ILE A 75 -25.90 7.40 4.28
C ILE A 75 -26.07 6.62 5.59
N HIS A 76 -26.76 5.48 5.53
CA HIS A 76 -26.99 4.64 6.69
C HIS A 76 -25.69 4.12 7.29
N ASP A 77 -24.76 3.61 6.46
CA ASP A 77 -23.46 3.09 6.90
C ASP A 77 -22.64 4.17 7.62
N ILE A 78 -22.56 5.38 7.04
CA ILE A 78 -21.86 6.52 7.65
C ILE A 78 -22.48 6.91 8.99
N MET A 79 -23.78 7.04 9.04
CA MET A 79 -24.48 7.43 10.28
C MET A 79 -24.35 6.38 11.36
N SER A 80 -24.45 5.09 11.02
CA SER A 80 -24.23 3.98 11.96
C SER A 80 -22.83 4.01 12.58
N MET A 81 -21.78 4.25 11.77
CA MET A 81 -20.40 4.38 12.29
C MET A 81 -20.24 5.58 13.25
N ILE A 82 -21.00 6.66 13.03
CA ILE A 82 -20.99 7.84 13.92
C ILE A 82 -21.72 7.51 15.23
N GLU A 83 -22.88 6.87 15.17
CA GLU A 83 -23.70 6.50 16.33
C GLU A 83 -23.00 5.50 17.26
N GLU A 84 -22.21 4.60 16.72
CA GLU A 84 -21.38 3.66 17.49
C GLU A 84 -20.16 4.29 18.17
N SER A 85 -19.96 5.60 18.01
CA SER A 85 -18.79 6.33 18.57
C SER A 85 -18.80 6.34 20.10
N LYS A 86 -17.62 6.27 20.68
CA LYS A 86 -17.41 6.31 22.13
C LYS A 86 -16.91 7.69 22.56
N PRO A 87 -17.18 8.14 23.79
CA PRO A 87 -16.58 9.36 24.29
C PRO A 87 -15.06 9.31 24.18
N LEU A 88 -14.44 10.38 23.68
CA LEU A 88 -12.98 10.50 23.62
C LEU A 88 -12.42 10.66 25.04
N ILE A 89 -11.80 9.61 25.58
CA ILE A 89 -11.27 9.57 26.94
C ILE A 89 -9.84 10.12 27.01
N ASP A 90 -9.05 9.89 25.96
CA ASP A 90 -7.62 10.25 25.91
C ASP A 90 -7.36 11.38 24.89
N GLU A 91 -7.44 12.62 25.38
CA GLU A 91 -7.14 13.81 24.55
C GLU A 91 -5.66 13.87 24.09
N SER A 92 -4.75 13.08 24.71
CA SER A 92 -3.36 13.04 24.25
C SER A 92 -3.23 12.44 22.85
N LYS A 93 -4.21 11.67 22.40
CA LYS A 93 -4.27 11.15 21.03
C LYS A 93 -4.34 12.28 20.00
N ILE A 94 -5.10 13.34 20.29
CA ILE A 94 -5.24 14.52 19.39
C ILE A 94 -3.89 15.24 19.23
N SER A 95 -3.11 15.34 20.30
CA SER A 95 -1.80 15.98 20.27
C SER A 95 -0.76 15.22 19.46
N ARG A 96 -1.02 13.94 19.16
CA ARG A 96 -0.15 13.08 18.31
C ARG A 96 -0.42 13.23 16.82
N MET A 97 -1.48 13.94 16.43
CA MET A 97 -1.76 14.15 15.02
C MET A 97 -0.60 14.87 14.33
N SER A 98 -0.17 14.35 13.20
CA SER A 98 0.94 14.89 12.41
C SER A 98 0.56 16.19 11.71
N GLY A 99 1.54 16.84 11.08
CA GLY A 99 1.28 17.93 10.15
C GLY A 99 0.50 17.53 8.89
N MET A 100 0.29 16.22 8.67
CA MET A 100 -0.49 15.69 7.55
C MET A 100 -1.94 15.36 7.92
N ALA A 101 -2.34 15.60 9.18
CA ALA A 101 -3.71 15.36 9.62
C ALA A 101 -4.69 16.31 8.92
N ARG A 102 -5.86 15.80 8.53
CA ARG A 102 -6.99 16.62 8.07
C ARG A 102 -7.79 17.07 9.29
N LYS A 103 -7.79 18.36 9.59
CA LYS A 103 -8.29 18.87 10.88
C LYS A 103 -9.65 19.58 10.82
N ASN A 104 -10.03 20.11 9.67
CA ASN A 104 -11.22 20.97 9.52
C ASN A 104 -12.25 20.34 8.56
N ASN A 105 -12.46 19.01 8.68
CA ASN A 105 -13.43 18.34 7.82
C ASN A 105 -14.85 18.57 8.35
N LYS A 106 -15.82 18.57 7.43
CA LYS A 106 -17.24 18.72 7.74
C LYS A 106 -18.06 17.65 7.05
N LEU A 107 -19.00 17.12 7.79
CA LEU A 107 -20.06 16.28 7.28
C LEU A 107 -21.39 17.03 7.56
N ILE A 108 -22.14 17.34 6.51
CA ILE A 108 -23.40 18.05 6.59
C ILE A 108 -24.52 17.10 6.18
N THR A 109 -25.36 16.70 7.11
CA THR A 109 -26.57 15.96 6.81
C THR A 109 -27.69 16.90 6.38
N ILE A 110 -28.49 16.48 5.40
CA ILE A 110 -29.60 17.26 4.86
C ILE A 110 -30.84 16.36 4.89
N GLY A 111 -31.82 16.75 5.69
CA GLY A 111 -33.07 16.01 5.79
C GLY A 111 -34.06 16.32 4.64
N ALA A 112 -35.09 15.49 4.48
CA ALA A 112 -36.17 15.66 3.50
C ALA A 112 -36.89 17.00 3.62
N ASP A 113 -36.94 17.55 4.82
CA ASP A 113 -37.52 18.88 5.11
C ASP A 113 -36.55 20.04 4.87
N GLY A 114 -35.32 19.75 4.42
CA GLY A 114 -34.26 20.72 4.19
C GLY A 114 -33.49 21.14 5.46
N THR A 115 -33.73 20.50 6.60
CA THR A 115 -32.96 20.72 7.82
C THR A 115 -31.50 20.30 7.58
N LYS A 116 -30.56 21.06 8.15
CA LYS A 116 -29.13 20.77 8.03
C LYS A 116 -28.51 20.64 9.41
N LYS A 117 -27.73 19.58 9.60
CA LYS A 117 -26.89 19.38 10.78
C LYS A 117 -25.44 19.28 10.35
N GLU A 118 -24.54 20.04 10.96
CA GLU A 118 -23.10 20.02 10.67
C GLU A 118 -22.37 19.26 11.78
N ILE A 119 -21.55 18.29 11.36
CA ILE A 119 -20.66 17.49 12.21
C ILE A 119 -19.24 17.80 11.75
N THR A 120 -18.36 18.19 12.67
CA THR A 120 -16.95 18.42 12.36
C THR A 120 -16.11 17.22 12.80
N PHE A 121 -15.02 16.95 12.07
CA PHE A 121 -14.14 15.84 12.42
C PHE A 121 -12.71 16.11 11.98
N ALA A 122 -11.77 15.42 12.65
CA ALA A 122 -10.36 15.43 12.29
C ALA A 122 -9.81 14.02 12.32
N TYR A 123 -8.87 13.71 11.40
CA TYR A 123 -8.20 12.41 11.36
C TYR A 123 -6.79 12.50 10.80
N ASP A 124 -5.99 11.54 11.20
CA ASP A 124 -4.62 11.34 10.73
C ASP A 124 -4.43 9.87 10.33
N THR A 125 -4.26 9.63 9.05
CA THR A 125 -4.03 8.28 8.52
C THR A 125 -2.65 7.74 8.88
N LEU A 126 -1.69 8.62 9.21
CA LEU A 126 -0.33 8.21 9.59
C LEU A 126 -0.28 7.54 10.96
N TYR A 127 -1.05 8.04 11.92
CA TYR A 127 -1.08 7.55 13.30
C TYR A 127 -2.37 6.83 13.67
N GLU A 128 -3.29 6.65 12.71
CA GLU A 128 -4.60 5.99 12.88
C GLU A 128 -5.39 6.57 14.07
N VAL A 129 -5.45 7.90 14.12
CA VAL A 129 -6.17 8.63 15.15
C VAL A 129 -7.15 9.60 14.52
N GLY A 130 -8.29 9.82 15.20
CA GLY A 130 -9.28 10.79 14.76
C GLY A 130 -10.35 10.99 15.83
N TYR A 131 -11.15 12.03 15.63
CA TYR A 131 -12.30 12.30 16.46
C TYR A 131 -13.38 13.02 15.66
N ILE A 132 -14.60 12.91 16.12
CA ILE A 132 -15.76 13.68 15.67
C ILE A 132 -16.08 14.67 16.78
N GLU A 133 -16.44 15.90 16.40
CA GLU A 133 -16.92 16.93 17.34
C GLU A 133 -18.34 17.34 16.98
N GLU A 134 -19.25 17.12 17.91
CA GLU A 134 -20.64 17.47 17.82
C GLU A 134 -21.06 18.18 19.11
N ASP A 135 -21.71 19.35 18.97
CA ASP A 135 -22.17 20.19 20.10
C ASP A 135 -21.10 20.44 21.18
N GLY A 136 -19.84 20.59 20.75
CA GLY A 136 -18.69 20.80 21.63
C GLY A 136 -18.23 19.57 22.40
N ARG A 137 -18.75 18.39 22.08
CA ARG A 137 -18.31 17.10 22.62
C ARG A 137 -17.48 16.35 21.58
N LYS A 138 -16.37 15.79 22.02
CA LYS A 138 -15.51 14.95 21.18
C LYS A 138 -15.81 13.48 21.43
N VAL A 139 -16.07 12.76 20.35
CA VAL A 139 -16.27 11.32 20.35
C VAL A 139 -15.25 10.65 19.41
N GLU A 140 -14.90 9.43 19.72
CA GLU A 140 -13.97 8.60 18.92
C GLU A 140 -14.79 7.48 18.26
N PRO A 141 -15.06 7.56 16.94
CA PRO A 141 -15.63 6.44 16.21
C PRO A 141 -14.60 5.34 16.07
N ASP A 142 -15.03 4.15 15.64
CA ASP A 142 -14.08 3.16 15.15
C ASP A 142 -13.26 3.76 14.00
N TYR A 143 -11.97 3.41 13.93
CA TYR A 143 -11.09 4.00 12.90
C TYR A 143 -11.54 3.66 11.47
N SER A 144 -12.33 2.63 11.28
CA SER A 144 -12.98 2.28 10.01
C SER A 144 -13.80 3.42 9.42
N PHE A 145 -14.41 4.28 10.24
CA PHE A 145 -15.10 5.50 9.79
C PHE A 145 -14.15 6.41 9.00
N PHE A 146 -12.97 6.73 9.55
CA PHE A 146 -12.02 7.63 8.88
C PHE A 146 -11.42 7.00 7.62
N ARG A 147 -11.23 5.68 7.62
CA ARG A 147 -10.82 4.95 6.43
C ARG A 147 -11.89 5.01 5.34
N TYR A 148 -13.15 4.80 5.71
CA TYR A 148 -14.27 4.90 4.79
C TYR A 148 -14.38 6.30 4.17
N ILE A 149 -14.26 7.36 4.99
CA ILE A 149 -14.25 8.75 4.50
C ILE A 149 -13.05 9.04 3.58
N ALA A 150 -11.87 8.51 3.91
CA ALA A 150 -10.69 8.65 3.06
C ALA A 150 -10.87 7.93 1.72
N ASP A 151 -11.41 6.72 1.74
CA ASP A 151 -11.68 5.94 0.52
C ASP A 151 -12.76 6.58 -0.35
N LEU A 152 -13.80 7.20 0.25
CA LEU A 152 -14.80 7.99 -0.49
C LEU A 152 -14.19 9.17 -1.26
N ASN A 153 -13.14 9.78 -0.69
CA ASN A 153 -12.44 10.88 -1.37
C ASN A 153 -11.59 10.38 -2.54
N GLU A 154 -11.10 9.17 -2.46
CA GLU A 154 -10.16 8.58 -3.41
C GLU A 154 -10.85 7.73 -4.47
N TYR A 155 -11.89 7.00 -4.06
CA TYR A 155 -12.67 6.07 -4.87
C TYR A 155 -14.13 6.50 -4.85
N THR A 156 -14.71 6.63 -6.01
CA THR A 156 -16.01 7.28 -6.14
C THR A 156 -17.21 6.52 -5.55
N ASN A 157 -17.11 5.21 -5.28
CA ASN A 157 -18.24 4.41 -4.78
C ASN A 157 -17.79 3.18 -3.98
N PRO A 158 -17.42 3.30 -2.70
CA PRO A 158 -17.35 2.14 -1.82
C PRO A 158 -18.70 1.43 -1.75
N ASP A 159 -18.69 0.11 -1.85
CA ASP A 159 -19.91 -0.71 -1.91
C ASP A 159 -19.88 -1.77 -0.80
N THR A 160 -20.85 -1.73 0.08
CA THR A 160 -21.00 -2.66 1.21
C THR A 160 -21.75 -3.93 0.83
N ASP A 161 -22.33 -4.02 -0.40
CA ASP A 161 -22.95 -5.24 -0.90
C ASP A 161 -21.87 -6.18 -1.49
N ILE A 162 -21.45 -7.14 -0.67
CA ILE A 162 -20.34 -8.03 -0.97
C ILE A 162 -20.85 -9.42 -1.28
N GLU A 163 -20.39 -9.97 -2.39
CA GLU A 163 -20.78 -11.31 -2.80
C GLU A 163 -20.39 -12.37 -1.76
N GLN A 164 -21.31 -13.31 -1.50
CA GLN A 164 -21.13 -14.37 -0.51
C GLN A 164 -19.87 -15.20 -0.76
N GLN A 165 -19.49 -15.45 -2.02
CA GLN A 165 -18.27 -16.19 -2.33
C GLN A 165 -16.98 -15.48 -1.88
N VAL A 166 -16.97 -14.14 -1.90
CA VAL A 166 -15.86 -13.32 -1.42
C VAL A 166 -15.79 -13.37 0.10
N LEU A 167 -16.93 -13.16 0.78
CA LEU A 167 -17.04 -13.27 2.25
C LEU A 167 -16.56 -14.65 2.74
N GLN A 168 -16.95 -15.73 2.06
CA GLN A 168 -16.55 -17.08 2.40
C GLN A 168 -15.05 -17.31 2.17
N LEU A 169 -14.49 -16.79 1.06
CA LEU A 169 -13.07 -16.91 0.76
C LEU A 169 -12.22 -16.23 1.85
N PHE A 170 -12.50 -14.96 2.14
CA PHE A 170 -11.74 -14.21 3.15
C PHE A 170 -11.97 -14.77 4.55
N GLY A 171 -13.21 -15.11 4.92
CA GLY A 171 -13.57 -15.68 6.23
C GLY A 171 -12.85 -17.01 6.52
N LYS A 172 -12.60 -17.84 5.50
CA LYS A 172 -11.81 -19.08 5.63
C LYS A 172 -10.39 -18.82 6.19
N TYR A 173 -9.84 -17.64 5.95
CA TYR A 173 -8.50 -17.23 6.40
C TYR A 173 -8.54 -16.20 7.53
N ASN A 174 -9.68 -16.06 8.21
CA ASN A 174 -9.89 -15.12 9.31
C ASN A 174 -9.64 -13.65 8.91
N TRP A 175 -10.14 -13.28 7.75
CA TRP A 175 -10.26 -11.89 7.33
C TRP A 175 -11.73 -11.50 7.27
N THR A 176 -12.05 -10.33 7.82
CA THR A 176 -13.36 -9.69 7.72
C THR A 176 -13.31 -8.62 6.64
N VAL A 177 -14.24 -8.70 5.71
CA VAL A 177 -14.37 -7.70 4.64
C VAL A 177 -15.40 -6.67 5.06
N ASP A 178 -15.00 -5.40 5.14
CA ASP A 178 -15.90 -4.31 5.54
C ASP A 178 -16.71 -3.77 4.34
N TYR A 179 -16.04 -3.48 3.23
CA TYR A 179 -16.68 -3.00 2.00
C TYR A 179 -15.76 -3.19 0.79
N ARG A 180 -16.32 -3.09 -0.42
CA ARG A 180 -15.55 -3.06 -1.67
C ARG A 180 -15.16 -1.61 -1.96
N ILE A 181 -13.85 -1.35 -2.03
CA ILE A 181 -13.29 -0.02 -2.30
C ILE A 181 -13.46 0.34 -3.77
N ASN A 182 -13.10 -0.58 -4.68
CA ASN A 182 -13.02 -0.32 -6.11
C ASN A 182 -13.18 -1.59 -6.94
N THR A 183 -13.54 -1.40 -8.20
CA THR A 183 -13.59 -2.46 -9.22
C THR A 183 -12.88 -1.98 -10.48
N LEU A 184 -11.89 -2.72 -10.94
CA LEU A 184 -11.07 -2.43 -12.11
C LEU A 184 -11.26 -3.51 -13.17
N LYS A 185 -11.12 -3.13 -14.44
CA LYS A 185 -11.02 -4.07 -15.55
C LYS A 185 -9.59 -4.06 -16.05
N GLU A 186 -8.92 -5.21 -15.94
CA GLU A 186 -7.53 -5.36 -16.31
C GLU A 186 -7.35 -6.50 -17.30
N LYS A 187 -6.36 -6.38 -18.17
CA LYS A 187 -5.93 -7.47 -19.04
C LYS A 187 -4.69 -8.12 -18.43
N LEU A 188 -4.77 -9.41 -18.08
CA LEU A 188 -3.59 -10.15 -17.65
C LEU A 188 -2.55 -10.20 -18.78
N PRO A 189 -1.25 -10.14 -18.45
CA PRO A 189 -0.20 -10.25 -19.46
C PRO A 189 -0.26 -11.63 -20.16
N GLU A 190 0.21 -11.71 -21.40
CA GLU A 190 0.24 -12.96 -22.15
C GLU A 190 1.25 -13.98 -21.61
N ARG A 191 2.20 -13.53 -20.79
CA ARG A 191 3.23 -14.33 -20.13
C ARG A 191 3.67 -13.65 -18.83
N LEU A 192 4.21 -14.42 -17.90
CA LEU A 192 4.71 -13.89 -16.63
C LEU A 192 6.21 -13.58 -16.65
N LYS A 193 6.97 -14.12 -17.62
CA LYS A 193 8.39 -13.78 -17.76
C LYS A 193 8.56 -12.34 -18.25
N HIS A 194 9.43 -11.61 -17.55
CA HIS A 194 9.76 -10.21 -17.80
C HIS A 194 10.93 -10.11 -18.79
N LYS A 195 10.75 -9.36 -19.86
CA LYS A 195 11.81 -8.96 -20.78
C LYS A 195 12.45 -7.65 -20.33
N SER A 196 13.70 -7.50 -20.67
CA SER A 196 14.44 -6.28 -20.39
C SER A 196 13.78 -5.05 -21.00
N GLY A 197 13.68 -3.99 -20.21
CA GLY A 197 13.09 -2.72 -20.63
C GLY A 197 11.56 -2.70 -20.71
N GLU A 198 10.88 -3.79 -20.35
CA GLU A 198 9.44 -3.77 -20.16
C GLU A 198 9.11 -3.18 -18.78
N TYR A 199 7.90 -2.63 -18.65
CA TYR A 199 7.35 -2.29 -17.34
C TYR A 199 7.19 -3.57 -16.49
N PRO A 200 7.37 -3.50 -15.18
CA PRO A 200 7.36 -4.69 -14.31
C PRO A 200 5.97 -5.27 -14.06
N VAL A 201 4.99 -4.96 -14.88
CA VAL A 201 3.61 -5.49 -14.79
C VAL A 201 3.59 -7.03 -14.77
N LYS A 202 4.45 -7.68 -15.55
CA LYS A 202 4.54 -9.15 -15.56
C LYS A 202 5.05 -9.71 -14.25
N ILE A 203 6.03 -9.03 -13.64
CA ILE A 203 6.57 -9.39 -12.33
C ILE A 203 5.51 -9.20 -11.24
N TYR A 204 4.75 -8.10 -11.29
CA TYR A 204 3.63 -7.87 -10.38
C TYR A 204 2.63 -9.04 -10.43
N TRP A 205 2.19 -9.44 -11.61
CA TRP A 205 1.26 -10.56 -11.75
C TRP A 205 1.87 -11.91 -11.39
N ALA A 206 3.14 -12.14 -11.73
CA ALA A 206 3.85 -13.36 -11.34
C ALA A 206 3.91 -13.51 -9.81
N TYR A 207 4.29 -12.42 -9.11
CA TYR A 207 4.35 -12.37 -7.65
C TYR A 207 2.99 -12.71 -7.03
N ASN A 208 1.94 -12.01 -7.44
CA ASN A 208 0.60 -12.19 -6.89
C ASN A 208 -0.03 -13.53 -7.26
N ASN A 209 0.41 -14.15 -8.37
CA ASN A 209 0.02 -15.50 -8.69
C ASN A 209 0.65 -16.54 -7.74
N GLU A 210 1.90 -16.36 -7.32
CA GLU A 210 2.50 -17.23 -6.30
C GLU A 210 1.72 -17.17 -4.97
N LEU A 211 1.30 -15.96 -4.56
CA LEU A 211 0.46 -15.78 -3.37
C LEU A 211 -0.90 -16.47 -3.52
N SER A 212 -1.52 -16.36 -4.70
CA SER A 212 -2.80 -17.01 -5.01
C SER A 212 -2.68 -18.54 -5.05
N LYS A 213 -1.60 -19.09 -5.61
CA LYS A 213 -1.33 -20.54 -5.63
C LYS A 213 -1.24 -21.12 -4.23
N GLN A 214 -0.73 -20.39 -3.26
CA GLN A 214 -0.65 -20.83 -1.86
C GLN A 214 -2.02 -21.21 -1.28
N ILE A 215 -3.08 -20.60 -1.77
CA ILE A 215 -4.46 -20.86 -1.33
C ILE A 215 -5.27 -21.72 -2.33
N GLY A 216 -4.61 -22.28 -3.34
CA GLY A 216 -5.21 -23.16 -4.35
C GLY A 216 -5.86 -22.43 -5.53
N LEU A 217 -5.57 -21.12 -5.71
CA LEU A 217 -5.98 -20.35 -6.88
C LEU A 217 -4.77 -20.16 -7.80
N ASP A 218 -4.98 -20.32 -9.12
CA ASP A 218 -3.93 -20.11 -10.12
C ASP A 218 -4.53 -19.45 -11.36
N PHE A 219 -4.11 -18.25 -11.67
CA PHE A 219 -4.60 -17.55 -12.85
C PHE A 219 -3.68 -17.68 -14.08
N THR A 220 -2.74 -18.64 -14.06
CA THR A 220 -1.86 -18.89 -15.22
C THR A 220 -2.65 -19.28 -16.48
N ASP A 221 -3.74 -20.04 -16.35
CA ASP A 221 -4.60 -20.44 -17.47
C ASP A 221 -5.42 -19.29 -18.07
N TYR A 222 -5.43 -18.15 -17.37
CA TYR A 222 -6.17 -16.94 -17.78
C TYR A 222 -5.27 -15.85 -18.35
N LEU A 223 -3.99 -16.13 -18.56
CA LEU A 223 -3.08 -15.15 -19.16
C LEU A 223 -3.60 -14.66 -20.52
N GLY A 224 -3.45 -13.38 -20.78
CA GLY A 224 -3.98 -12.68 -21.96
C GLY A 224 -5.49 -12.41 -21.94
N LYS A 225 -6.22 -12.81 -20.88
CA LYS A 225 -7.66 -12.55 -20.74
C LYS A 225 -7.93 -11.23 -20.02
N ASP A 226 -9.08 -10.65 -20.33
CA ASP A 226 -9.63 -9.54 -19.57
C ASP A 226 -10.26 -10.10 -18.27
N VAL A 227 -9.90 -9.52 -17.14
CA VAL A 227 -10.34 -9.91 -15.81
C VAL A 227 -10.93 -8.71 -15.07
N VAL A 228 -11.77 -9.01 -14.08
CA VAL A 228 -12.23 -8.02 -13.11
C VAL A 228 -11.37 -8.15 -11.87
N VAL A 229 -10.84 -7.03 -11.39
CA VAL A 229 -10.09 -6.94 -10.14
C VAL A 229 -10.91 -6.13 -9.16
N GLU A 230 -11.26 -6.73 -8.05
CA GLU A 230 -11.99 -6.09 -6.98
C GLU A 230 -11.09 -5.87 -5.78
N ILE A 231 -11.15 -4.69 -5.21
CA ILE A 231 -10.35 -4.25 -4.07
C ILE A 231 -11.28 -4.07 -2.88
N TYR A 232 -10.97 -4.73 -1.78
CA TYR A 232 -11.77 -4.75 -0.57
C TYR A 232 -11.03 -4.18 0.62
N ARG A 233 -11.72 -3.47 1.51
CA ARG A 233 -11.19 -3.08 2.81
C ARG A 233 -11.31 -4.27 3.77
N LEU A 234 -10.18 -4.59 4.43
CA LEU A 234 -10.12 -5.61 5.46
C LEU A 234 -10.02 -4.97 6.85
N ARG A 235 -10.58 -5.64 7.85
CA ARG A 235 -10.62 -5.15 9.25
C ARG A 235 -9.35 -5.50 10.02
N GLU A 236 -8.83 -6.71 9.82
CA GLU A 236 -7.70 -7.21 10.57
C GLU A 236 -6.39 -6.59 10.09
N SER A 237 -5.51 -6.29 11.04
CA SER A 237 -4.18 -5.74 10.75
C SER A 237 -3.33 -6.68 9.92
N LEU A 238 -2.53 -6.09 9.03
CA LEU A 238 -1.55 -6.79 8.20
C LEU A 238 -0.50 -7.53 9.07
N PRO A 239 0.12 -8.60 8.54
CA PRO A 239 1.24 -9.28 9.20
C PRO A 239 2.39 -8.34 9.54
N GLU A 240 3.19 -8.69 10.58
CA GLU A 240 4.28 -7.84 11.06
C GLU A 240 5.40 -7.59 10.04
N PHE A 241 5.61 -8.51 9.10
CA PHE A 241 6.61 -8.33 8.04
C PHE A 241 6.18 -7.33 6.97
N MET A 242 4.88 -7.00 6.87
CA MET A 242 4.36 -5.96 5.99
C MET A 242 4.38 -4.62 6.74
N LYS A 243 5.30 -3.75 6.37
CA LYS A 243 5.44 -2.41 6.98
C LYS A 243 5.45 -1.34 5.90
N PRO A 244 4.73 -0.22 6.10
CA PRO A 244 3.79 0.04 7.21
C PRO A 244 2.55 -0.86 7.16
N ARG A 245 1.97 -1.15 8.33
CA ARG A 245 0.78 -2.01 8.48
C ARG A 245 -0.51 -1.18 8.31
N ARG A 246 -0.67 -0.62 7.13
CA ARG A 246 -1.78 0.28 6.78
C ARG A 246 -2.44 -0.16 5.50
N ASP A 247 -3.65 0.37 5.29
CA ASP A 247 -4.42 0.15 4.08
C ASP A 247 -4.61 -1.33 3.78
N GLU A 248 -5.08 -2.07 4.80
CA GLU A 248 -5.37 -3.50 4.69
C GLU A 248 -6.38 -3.74 3.57
N ARG A 249 -5.90 -4.25 2.43
CA ARG A 249 -6.73 -4.48 1.26
C ARG A 249 -6.69 -5.93 0.84
N GLY A 250 -7.87 -6.49 0.64
CA GLY A 250 -8.05 -7.77 -0.03
C GLY A 250 -8.21 -7.55 -1.52
N ILE A 251 -7.45 -8.25 -2.34
CA ILE A 251 -7.55 -8.20 -3.79
C ILE A 251 -8.14 -9.52 -4.29
N VAL A 252 -9.14 -9.43 -5.16
CA VAL A 252 -9.78 -10.59 -5.80
C VAL A 252 -9.75 -10.41 -7.32
N LEU A 253 -9.28 -11.42 -8.03
CA LEU A 253 -9.34 -11.49 -9.48
C LEU A 253 -10.48 -12.42 -9.88
N LYS A 254 -11.34 -11.97 -10.80
CA LYS A 254 -12.44 -12.75 -11.35
C LYS A 254 -12.36 -12.85 -12.88
N TYR A 255 -12.71 -14.02 -13.38
CA TYR A 255 -12.95 -14.26 -14.79
C TYR A 255 -14.32 -14.95 -14.95
N ASN A 256 -15.27 -14.32 -15.68
CA ASN A 256 -16.65 -14.78 -15.80
C ASN A 256 -17.26 -15.14 -14.43
N ASP A 257 -17.16 -14.20 -13.47
CA ASP A 257 -17.67 -14.30 -12.08
C ASP A 257 -17.00 -15.38 -11.22
N GLN A 258 -16.08 -16.17 -11.76
CA GLN A 258 -15.30 -17.14 -11.00
C GLN A 258 -14.06 -16.45 -10.39
N ILE A 259 -13.81 -16.66 -9.10
CA ILE A 259 -12.58 -16.22 -8.45
C ILE A 259 -11.41 -17.08 -8.93
N ILE A 260 -10.41 -16.47 -9.55
CA ILE A 260 -9.23 -17.12 -10.11
C ILE A 260 -7.94 -16.76 -9.36
N GLY A 261 -7.94 -15.68 -8.58
CA GLY A 261 -6.81 -15.24 -7.77
C GLY A 261 -7.26 -14.41 -6.60
N ALA A 262 -6.51 -14.44 -5.50
CA ALA A 262 -6.71 -13.57 -4.35
C ALA A 262 -5.45 -13.44 -3.50
N TYR A 263 -5.22 -12.24 -2.95
CA TYR A 263 -4.10 -11.93 -2.07
C TYR A 263 -4.42 -10.69 -1.22
N VAL A 264 -3.52 -10.33 -0.30
CA VAL A 264 -3.65 -9.14 0.56
C VAL A 264 -2.51 -8.19 0.27
N ASP A 265 -2.79 -6.93 0.05
CA ASP A 265 -1.80 -5.89 -0.14
C ASP A 265 -1.89 -4.78 0.94
N ALA A 266 -0.87 -3.92 1.00
CA ALA A 266 -0.74 -2.82 1.96
C ALA A 266 -1.14 -1.46 1.35
N GLY A 267 -1.97 -1.45 0.33
CA GLY A 267 -2.34 -0.21 -0.33
C GLY A 267 -1.17 0.48 -1.02
N ARG A 268 -1.10 1.80 -0.89
CA ARG A 268 -0.07 2.65 -1.53
C ARG A 268 1.28 2.67 -0.80
N HIS A 269 1.44 1.85 0.22
CA HIS A 269 2.67 1.83 1.00
C HIS A 269 3.68 0.84 0.42
N GLU A 270 4.96 1.09 0.69
CA GLU A 270 6.08 0.29 0.22
C GLU A 270 6.17 -1.06 0.95
N SER A 271 5.19 -1.92 0.76
CA SER A 271 5.17 -3.26 1.32
C SER A 271 4.74 -4.27 0.27
N PHE A 272 5.40 -5.42 0.27
CA PHE A 272 5.00 -6.53 -0.58
C PHE A 272 3.67 -7.10 -0.11
N ALA A 273 2.85 -7.57 -1.06
CA ALA A 273 1.64 -8.31 -0.77
C ALA A 273 1.93 -9.64 -0.06
N CYS A 274 0.93 -10.22 0.59
CA CYS A 274 0.99 -11.56 1.17
C CYS A 274 -0.21 -12.41 0.72
N SER A 275 -0.11 -13.73 0.93
CA SER A 275 -1.24 -14.64 0.68
C SER A 275 -2.35 -14.45 1.73
N LEU A 276 -3.56 -14.94 1.45
CA LEU A 276 -4.66 -14.85 2.42
C LEU A 276 -4.35 -15.58 3.74
N ASP A 277 -3.51 -16.61 3.74
CA ASP A 277 -3.06 -17.29 4.95
C ASP A 277 -1.85 -16.60 5.63
N ARG A 278 -1.62 -15.33 5.32
CA ARG A 278 -0.61 -14.43 5.92
C ARG A 278 0.83 -14.86 5.72
N LYS A 279 1.14 -15.55 4.61
CA LYS A 279 2.51 -15.95 4.27
C LYS A 279 3.15 -14.98 3.30
N SER A 280 4.44 -14.72 3.52
CA SER A 280 5.30 -13.98 2.59
C SER A 280 5.70 -14.85 1.39
N LEU A 281 6.25 -14.23 0.35
CA LEU A 281 6.86 -14.94 -0.77
C LEU A 281 7.91 -15.95 -0.30
N LYS A 282 8.75 -15.56 0.66
CA LYS A 282 9.78 -16.43 1.24
C LYS A 282 9.19 -17.67 1.92
N ASP A 283 8.11 -17.50 2.68
CA ASP A 283 7.43 -18.62 3.35
C ASP A 283 6.85 -19.62 2.34
N ILE A 284 6.38 -19.11 1.19
CA ILE A 284 5.75 -19.91 0.14
C ILE A 284 6.78 -20.64 -0.72
N THR A 285 7.81 -19.90 -1.17
CA THR A 285 8.75 -20.37 -2.20
C THR A 285 10.09 -20.85 -1.63
N GLY A 286 10.40 -20.49 -0.37
CA GLY A 286 11.72 -20.69 0.23
C GLY A 286 12.81 -19.76 -0.32
N LYS A 287 12.46 -18.80 -1.20
CA LYS A 287 13.39 -17.88 -1.84
C LYS A 287 13.17 -16.46 -1.35
N GLU A 288 14.28 -15.74 -1.13
CA GLU A 288 14.23 -14.27 -1.03
C GLU A 288 13.93 -13.66 -2.41
N TRP A 289 13.58 -12.39 -2.42
CA TRP A 289 13.27 -11.66 -3.64
C TRP A 289 14.30 -11.87 -4.76
N ASP A 290 15.57 -11.66 -4.45
CA ASP A 290 16.67 -11.74 -5.43
C ASP A 290 16.76 -13.12 -6.10
N GLY A 291 16.52 -14.19 -5.33
CA GLY A 291 16.52 -15.56 -5.87
C GLY A 291 15.23 -15.95 -6.60
N TRP A 292 14.11 -15.35 -6.21
CA TRP A 292 12.81 -15.62 -6.84
C TRP A 292 12.69 -14.90 -8.19
N ILE A 293 13.11 -13.64 -8.28
CA ILE A 293 12.99 -12.84 -9.50
C ILE A 293 13.75 -13.48 -10.69
N GLU A 294 14.84 -14.18 -10.44
CA GLU A 294 15.63 -14.88 -11.44
C GLU A 294 14.78 -15.89 -12.28
N ASP A 295 13.78 -16.52 -11.66
CA ASP A 295 12.89 -17.47 -12.35
C ASP A 295 11.97 -16.78 -13.36
N TYR A 296 11.77 -15.47 -13.18
CA TYR A 296 10.84 -14.64 -13.97
C TYR A 296 11.52 -13.68 -14.92
N ILE A 297 12.84 -13.63 -14.98
CA ILE A 297 13.58 -12.88 -16.01
C ILE A 297 13.69 -13.73 -17.30
N ASP A 298 13.46 -13.08 -18.42
CA ASP A 298 13.67 -13.68 -19.75
C ASP A 298 15.12 -13.46 -20.20
N TYR A 299 16.00 -14.38 -19.83
CA TYR A 299 17.44 -14.31 -20.17
C TYR A 299 17.74 -14.57 -21.67
N GLU A 300 16.73 -14.96 -22.46
CA GLU A 300 16.87 -15.10 -23.91
C GLU A 300 16.56 -13.79 -24.65
N ASP A 301 16.13 -12.75 -23.93
CA ASP A 301 15.92 -11.44 -24.49
C ASP A 301 17.22 -10.84 -25.03
N GLU A 302 17.19 -10.29 -26.25
CA GLU A 302 18.39 -9.77 -26.95
C GLU A 302 19.09 -8.65 -26.15
N LEU A 303 18.32 -7.81 -25.49
CA LEU A 303 18.85 -6.70 -24.69
C LEU A 303 19.51 -7.23 -23.43
N GLU A 304 18.91 -8.23 -22.78
CA GLU A 304 19.50 -8.92 -21.63
C GLU A 304 20.82 -9.57 -21.98
N ILE A 305 20.87 -10.31 -23.11
CA ILE A 305 22.08 -10.94 -23.63
C ILE A 305 23.16 -9.90 -23.95
N LYS A 306 22.76 -8.76 -24.52
CA LYS A 306 23.71 -7.67 -24.83
C LYS A 306 24.35 -7.12 -23.56
N LEU A 307 23.52 -6.74 -22.57
CA LEU A 307 24.01 -6.10 -21.35
C LEU A 307 24.79 -7.06 -20.44
N SER A 308 24.47 -8.36 -20.44
CA SER A 308 25.20 -9.34 -19.64
C SER A 308 26.68 -9.49 -20.03
N LYS A 309 27.06 -9.05 -21.24
CA LYS A 309 28.42 -9.11 -21.77
C LYS A 309 29.17 -7.80 -21.64
N MET A 310 28.54 -6.76 -21.13
CA MET A 310 29.17 -5.44 -21.02
C MET A 310 30.05 -5.34 -19.78
N GLU A 311 31.14 -4.60 -19.92
CA GLU A 311 31.98 -4.26 -18.79
C GLU A 311 31.31 -3.20 -17.89
N PRO A 312 31.72 -3.10 -16.61
CA PRO A 312 31.12 -2.15 -15.66
C PRO A 312 31.02 -0.71 -16.18
N ASP A 313 32.10 -0.19 -16.74
CA ASP A 313 32.16 1.17 -17.29
C ASP A 313 31.15 1.39 -18.44
N ASP A 314 30.94 0.36 -19.26
CA ASP A 314 30.04 0.43 -20.39
C ASP A 314 28.58 0.46 -19.94
N ILE A 315 28.22 -0.24 -18.86
CA ILE A 315 26.91 -0.17 -18.24
C ILE A 315 26.64 1.26 -17.73
N ILE A 316 27.62 1.88 -17.06
CA ILE A 316 27.50 3.27 -16.61
C ILE A 316 27.28 4.21 -17.79
N ARG A 317 28.05 4.03 -18.88
CA ARG A 317 27.90 4.85 -20.10
C ARG A 317 26.54 4.70 -20.76
N GLU A 318 26.04 3.47 -20.91
CA GLU A 318 24.71 3.23 -21.49
C GLU A 318 23.60 3.81 -20.61
N TYR A 319 23.70 3.72 -19.28
CA TYR A 319 22.75 4.31 -18.35
C TYR A 319 22.64 5.83 -18.52
N PHE A 320 23.76 6.58 -18.43
CA PHE A 320 23.73 8.04 -18.55
C PHE A 320 23.38 8.49 -19.96
N LYS A 321 23.79 7.76 -21.00
CA LYS A 321 23.37 8.00 -22.38
C LYS A 321 21.86 7.78 -22.56
N ALA A 322 21.29 6.77 -21.93
CA ALA A 322 19.86 6.51 -21.94
C ALA A 322 19.09 7.63 -21.20
N LEU A 323 19.60 8.05 -20.06
CA LEU A 323 19.05 9.15 -19.28
C LEU A 323 19.06 10.47 -20.07
N ASP A 324 20.16 10.79 -20.74
CA ASP A 324 20.31 11.97 -21.63
C ASP A 324 19.35 11.94 -22.81
N LYS A 325 18.99 10.74 -23.31
CA LYS A 325 18.10 10.54 -24.45
C LYS A 325 16.64 10.29 -24.04
N HIS A 326 16.33 10.31 -22.77
CA HIS A 326 15.03 9.94 -22.20
C HIS A 326 14.58 8.51 -22.58
N ASP A 327 15.54 7.61 -22.85
CA ASP A 327 15.28 6.18 -23.08
C ASP A 327 15.13 5.45 -21.75
N ILE A 328 13.93 5.55 -21.19
CA ILE A 328 13.58 5.02 -19.88
C ILE A 328 13.73 3.52 -19.83
N LYS A 329 13.40 2.82 -20.93
CA LYS A 329 13.54 1.36 -21.01
C LYS A 329 14.99 0.95 -20.78
N MET A 330 15.91 1.63 -21.47
CA MET A 330 17.34 1.38 -21.30
C MET A 330 17.85 1.77 -19.91
N VAL A 331 17.35 2.87 -19.32
CA VAL A 331 17.68 3.25 -17.93
C VAL A 331 17.36 2.10 -17.00
N TRP A 332 16.15 1.53 -17.08
CA TRP A 332 15.71 0.43 -16.22
C TRP A 332 16.49 -0.86 -16.44
N VAL A 333 16.78 -1.18 -17.69
CA VAL A 333 17.58 -2.38 -18.03
C VAL A 333 19.00 -2.33 -17.46
N CYS A 334 19.58 -1.14 -17.36
CA CYS A 334 20.89 -0.95 -16.75
C CYS A 334 20.87 -1.13 -15.23
N MET A 335 19.70 -1.13 -14.58
CA MET A 335 19.59 -1.26 -13.12
C MET A 335 19.42 -2.72 -12.68
N THR A 336 19.73 -3.01 -11.41
CA THR A 336 19.53 -4.33 -10.80
C THR A 336 18.05 -4.69 -10.74
N ARG A 337 17.74 -6.00 -10.74
CA ARG A 337 16.37 -6.51 -10.58
C ARG A 337 15.77 -6.19 -9.23
N LYS A 338 16.61 -5.95 -8.23
CA LYS A 338 16.19 -5.40 -6.95
C LYS A 338 15.34 -4.13 -7.12
N ASN A 339 15.71 -3.27 -8.07
CA ASN A 339 14.95 -2.06 -8.36
C ASN A 339 13.55 -2.33 -8.94
N LEU A 340 13.32 -3.51 -9.55
CA LEU A 340 11.98 -3.93 -9.95
C LEU A 340 11.07 -4.18 -8.74
N SER A 341 11.64 -4.45 -7.55
CA SER A 341 10.89 -4.63 -6.32
C SER A 341 10.10 -3.39 -5.91
N GLN A 342 10.61 -2.20 -6.19
CA GLN A 342 9.93 -0.94 -5.90
C GLN A 342 8.57 -0.83 -6.59
N HIS A 343 8.41 -1.54 -7.71
CA HIS A 343 7.15 -1.55 -8.46
C HIS A 343 6.17 -2.63 -7.97
N LEU A 344 6.64 -3.60 -7.20
CA LEU A 344 5.77 -4.63 -6.61
C LEU A 344 5.12 -4.17 -5.31
N SER A 345 5.78 -3.30 -4.59
CA SER A 345 5.22 -2.64 -3.41
C SER A 345 4.19 -1.58 -3.78
N THR A 346 4.05 -1.29 -5.08
CA THR A 346 3.03 -0.42 -5.59
C THR A 346 1.78 -1.23 -5.90
N ASN A 347 0.66 -0.73 -5.43
CA ASN A 347 -0.65 -1.36 -5.54
C ASN A 347 -1.23 -1.26 -6.96
N MET A 348 -2.39 -1.89 -7.15
CA MET A 348 -3.18 -1.81 -8.38
C MET A 348 -3.50 -0.38 -8.84
N ASP A 349 -3.49 0.60 -7.93
CA ASP A 349 -3.76 2.01 -8.23
C ASP A 349 -2.52 2.74 -8.73
N ASN A 350 -1.37 2.08 -8.80
CA ASN A 350 -0.17 2.74 -9.26
C ASN A 350 -0.23 2.99 -10.76
N GLN A 351 -0.35 4.27 -11.09
CA GLN A 351 -0.37 4.74 -12.46
C GLN A 351 0.86 4.31 -13.27
N TYR A 352 2.00 4.06 -12.61
CA TYR A 352 3.22 3.64 -13.29
C TYR A 352 3.19 2.19 -13.73
N LEU A 353 2.59 1.29 -12.94
CA LEU A 353 2.48 -0.13 -13.30
C LEU A 353 1.48 -0.39 -14.42
N PHE A 354 0.35 0.30 -14.38
CA PHE A 354 -0.78 0.09 -15.27
C PHE A 354 -0.95 1.22 -16.30
N ASN A 355 -0.08 2.24 -16.24
CA ASN A 355 -0.15 3.33 -17.21
C ASN A 355 0.29 2.81 -18.57
N LYS A 356 -0.67 2.74 -19.47
CA LYS A 356 -0.46 2.33 -20.87
C LYS A 356 0.36 3.34 -21.69
N ASP A 357 0.54 4.55 -21.17
CA ASP A 357 1.34 5.62 -21.78
C ASP A 357 2.79 5.56 -21.28
N GLU A 358 3.47 4.45 -21.57
CA GLU A 358 4.89 4.21 -21.22
C GLU A 358 5.82 5.35 -21.63
N ASP A 359 5.47 6.07 -22.70
CA ASP A 359 6.27 7.17 -23.23
C ASP A 359 6.13 8.49 -22.43
N LYS A 360 5.28 8.52 -21.40
CA LYS A 360 4.98 9.74 -20.63
C LYS A 360 5.65 9.84 -19.26
N ILE A 361 6.54 8.93 -18.89
CA ILE A 361 7.31 9.09 -17.65
C ILE A 361 8.22 10.30 -17.83
N ASP A 362 7.82 11.37 -17.18
CA ASP A 362 8.53 12.65 -17.24
C ASP A 362 9.59 12.72 -16.15
N TYR A 363 10.81 12.32 -16.48
CA TYR A 363 11.94 12.64 -15.61
C TYR A 363 12.19 14.14 -15.61
N ASN A 364 12.47 14.70 -14.45
CA ASN A 364 12.84 16.10 -14.27
C ASN A 364 14.25 16.41 -14.79
N ILE A 365 14.63 15.84 -15.95
CA ILE A 365 15.95 15.97 -16.57
C ILE A 365 15.75 16.33 -18.04
N ASN A 366 16.38 17.43 -18.51
CA ASN A 366 16.50 17.77 -19.92
C ASN A 366 17.71 17.07 -20.53
N SER A 367 18.84 17.06 -19.84
CA SER A 367 20.05 16.34 -20.28
C SER A 367 20.88 15.85 -19.10
N ALA A 368 21.66 14.77 -19.32
CA ALA A 368 22.56 14.17 -18.34
C ALA A 368 23.83 13.68 -19.02
N LYS A 369 24.79 14.56 -19.27
CA LYS A 369 26.01 14.25 -20.03
C LYS A 369 27.09 13.72 -19.11
N LEU A 370 27.46 12.47 -19.29
CA LEU A 370 28.57 11.85 -18.56
C LEU A 370 29.89 12.40 -19.06
N LEU A 371 30.70 12.98 -18.16
CA LEU A 371 31.98 13.62 -18.46
C LEU A 371 33.18 12.76 -18.05
N GLU A 372 33.11 12.09 -16.89
CA GLU A 372 34.22 11.34 -16.30
C GLU A 372 33.70 10.11 -15.55
N ILE A 373 34.42 8.99 -15.62
CA ILE A 373 34.18 7.78 -14.83
C ILE A 373 35.50 7.44 -14.11
N LYS A 374 35.42 7.17 -12.81
CA LYS A 374 36.53 6.78 -11.98
C LYS A 374 36.12 5.69 -11.00
N GLU A 375 36.75 4.50 -11.08
CA GLU A 375 36.56 3.44 -10.09
C GLU A 375 37.11 3.85 -8.72
N LEU A 376 36.38 3.59 -7.66
CA LEU A 376 36.75 3.84 -6.26
C LEU A 376 37.27 2.53 -5.64
N LYS A 377 38.56 2.25 -5.80
CA LYS A 377 39.15 1.01 -5.27
C LYS A 377 39.20 1.03 -3.75
N GLY A 378 38.76 -0.06 -3.12
CA GLY A 378 38.85 -0.25 -1.67
C GLY A 378 37.75 0.42 -0.83
N PHE A 379 36.75 1.04 -1.44
CA PHE A 379 35.59 1.57 -0.73
C PHE A 379 34.60 0.46 -0.37
N ASN A 380 34.37 -0.47 -1.28
CA ASN A 380 33.55 -1.64 -1.03
C ASN A 380 34.38 -2.90 -1.28
N ASN A 381 34.41 -3.82 -0.29
CA ASN A 381 35.13 -5.09 -0.38
C ASN A 381 34.21 -6.29 -0.58
N GLU A 382 32.91 -6.03 -0.87
CA GLU A 382 31.94 -7.09 -1.11
C GLU A 382 32.19 -7.72 -2.50
N PRO A 383 32.32 -9.05 -2.59
CA PRO A 383 32.48 -9.72 -3.86
C PRO A 383 31.33 -9.45 -4.82
N GLY A 384 31.62 -9.09 -6.06
CA GLY A 384 30.61 -8.77 -7.07
C GLY A 384 29.98 -7.38 -6.93
N VAL A 385 30.59 -6.49 -6.13
CA VAL A 385 30.19 -5.08 -6.01
C VAL A 385 31.35 -4.19 -6.40
N LEU A 386 31.09 -3.20 -7.24
CA LEU A 386 32.03 -2.16 -7.64
C LEU A 386 31.42 -0.79 -7.40
N GLU A 387 32.27 0.17 -7.03
CA GLU A 387 31.83 1.54 -6.79
C GLU A 387 32.60 2.51 -7.69
N TYR A 388 31.90 3.46 -8.28
CA TYR A 388 32.44 4.46 -9.16
C TYR A 388 32.02 5.86 -8.74
N GLN A 389 32.93 6.81 -8.88
CA GLN A 389 32.59 8.23 -8.93
C GLN A 389 32.49 8.66 -10.41
N VAL A 390 31.41 9.32 -10.76
CA VAL A 390 31.22 9.89 -12.09
C VAL A 390 30.98 11.39 -11.99
N LYS A 391 31.37 12.15 -13.02
CA LYS A 391 30.99 13.54 -13.19
C LYS A 391 29.95 13.62 -14.30
N VAL A 392 28.82 14.25 -14.00
CA VAL A 392 27.71 14.39 -14.93
C VAL A 392 27.30 15.85 -14.99
N ASP A 393 27.14 16.37 -16.20
CA ASP A 393 26.58 17.69 -16.45
C ASP A 393 25.06 17.54 -16.65
N PHE A 394 24.31 18.05 -15.66
CA PHE A 394 22.86 17.97 -15.63
C PHE A 394 22.22 19.30 -16.04
N ASP A 395 21.14 19.20 -16.81
CA ASP A 395 20.18 20.26 -17.04
C ASP A 395 18.79 19.74 -16.64
N PHE A 396 18.12 20.42 -15.70
CA PHE A 396 16.84 20.01 -15.12
C PHE A 396 15.69 20.84 -15.70
N LYS A 397 14.52 20.21 -15.90
CA LYS A 397 13.28 20.91 -16.30
C LYS A 397 12.78 21.88 -15.24
N LYS A 398 12.94 21.49 -13.97
CA LYS A 398 12.60 22.30 -12.79
C LYS A 398 13.67 22.11 -11.73
N LEU A 399 14.16 23.21 -11.18
CA LEU A 399 15.08 23.17 -10.02
C LEU A 399 14.26 22.89 -8.76
N ILE A 400 14.33 21.66 -8.25
CA ILE A 400 13.58 21.22 -7.06
C ILE A 400 14.55 20.95 -5.92
N THR A 401 15.48 20.03 -6.09
CA THR A 401 16.43 19.58 -5.05
C THR A 401 17.87 19.65 -5.49
N ALA A 402 18.15 19.94 -6.76
CA ALA A 402 19.46 20.05 -7.34
C ALA A 402 19.47 21.15 -8.39
N ASP A 403 20.61 21.82 -8.53
CA ASP A 403 20.87 22.84 -9.55
C ASP A 403 21.49 22.24 -10.80
N ASP A 404 21.38 22.96 -11.93
CA ASP A 404 22.05 22.63 -13.17
C ASP A 404 23.57 22.67 -13.00
N GLY A 405 24.28 21.98 -13.89
CA GLY A 405 25.74 21.97 -13.98
C GLY A 405 26.39 20.63 -13.68
N VAL A 406 27.70 20.69 -13.48
CA VAL A 406 28.54 19.49 -13.32
C VAL A 406 28.56 19.04 -11.87
N TRP A 407 28.01 17.87 -11.61
CA TRP A 407 27.92 17.29 -10.27
C TRP A 407 28.56 15.90 -10.20
N PRO A 408 29.25 15.58 -9.11
CA PRO A 408 29.66 14.21 -8.83
C PRO A 408 28.43 13.35 -8.51
N ARG A 409 28.46 12.10 -8.95
CA ARG A 409 27.55 11.03 -8.53
C ARG A 409 28.36 9.80 -8.18
N PHE A 410 27.83 8.99 -7.28
CA PHE A 410 28.40 7.71 -6.89
C PHE A 410 27.50 6.61 -7.44
N VAL A 411 28.11 5.69 -8.19
CA VAL A 411 27.40 4.60 -8.86
C VAL A 411 27.88 3.29 -8.26
N ILE A 412 26.95 2.54 -7.71
CA ILE A 412 27.19 1.19 -7.22
C ILE A 412 26.75 0.21 -8.30
N LEU A 413 27.67 -0.66 -8.73
CA LEU A 413 27.41 -1.76 -9.65
C LEU A 413 27.44 -3.07 -8.88
N LYS A 414 26.49 -3.95 -9.21
CA LYS A 414 26.39 -5.30 -8.65
C LYS A 414 26.29 -6.32 -9.76
N LYS A 415 27.01 -7.44 -9.61
CA LYS A 415 26.85 -8.61 -10.45
C LYS A 415 25.85 -9.55 -9.78
N GLU A 416 24.56 -9.42 -10.15
CA GLU A 416 23.49 -10.18 -9.49
C GLU A 416 23.60 -11.69 -9.78
N SER A 417 23.92 -12.05 -11.04
CA SER A 417 24.19 -13.42 -11.44
C SER A 417 25.13 -13.47 -12.64
N GLU A 418 25.63 -14.65 -12.97
CA GLU A 418 26.44 -14.84 -14.18
C GLU A 418 25.61 -14.60 -15.46
N LYS A 419 24.31 -14.78 -15.40
CA LYS A 419 23.40 -14.57 -16.55
C LYS A 419 23.10 -13.08 -16.77
N SER A 420 22.95 -12.31 -15.71
CA SER A 420 22.59 -10.89 -15.80
C SER A 420 23.79 -10.00 -16.10
N GLY A 421 25.00 -10.40 -15.70
CA GLY A 421 26.18 -9.54 -15.75
C GLY A 421 26.10 -8.38 -14.74
N TRP A 422 26.82 -7.30 -15.03
CA TRP A 422 26.85 -6.09 -14.20
C TRP A 422 25.58 -5.25 -14.39
N ARG A 423 25.07 -4.71 -13.28
CA ARG A 423 23.93 -3.77 -13.27
C ARG A 423 24.17 -2.70 -12.20
N ILE A 424 23.53 -1.56 -12.38
CA ILE A 424 23.56 -0.45 -11.42
C ILE A 424 22.59 -0.76 -10.27
N ASP A 425 23.12 -0.88 -9.07
CA ASP A 425 22.34 -1.08 -7.84
C ASP A 425 21.85 0.25 -7.25
N GLY A 426 22.58 1.31 -7.47
CA GLY A 426 22.22 2.65 -7.03
C GLY A 426 23.03 3.76 -7.65
N VAL A 427 22.43 4.95 -7.71
CA VAL A 427 23.09 6.21 -8.09
C VAL A 427 22.78 7.23 -7.00
N GLY A 428 23.82 7.71 -6.31
CA GLY A 428 23.71 8.62 -5.17
C GLY A 428 24.53 9.89 -5.30
N THR A 429 24.36 10.80 -4.33
CA THR A 429 25.14 12.06 -4.22
C THR A 429 26.35 11.94 -3.29
N GLY A 430 26.45 10.85 -2.55
CA GLY A 430 27.56 10.51 -1.67
C GLY A 430 27.91 9.02 -1.77
N PRO A 431 29.12 8.62 -1.31
CA PRO A 431 29.54 7.23 -1.25
C PRO A 431 28.76 6.43 -0.22
#